data_06bee350defa121fbaafcb6e35d787a0
#
_entry.id   06bee350defa121fbaafcb6e35d787a0
#
_cell.length_a   1.000
_cell.length_b   1.000
_cell.length_c   1.000
_cell.angle_alpha   90.00
_cell.angle_beta   90.00
_cell.angle_gamma   90.00
#
_symmetry.space_group_name_H-M   'P 1'
#
loop_
_entity.id
_entity.type
_entity.pdbx_description
1 polymer ?
#
loop_
_entity_poly.entity_id
_entity_poly.type
_entity_poly.pdbx_seq_one_letter_code
_entity_poly.pdbx_strand_id
1 'polypeptide(L)'
;PIIQSTTFKYATSEDMGKLFDLEASGYFYTRLQNPTNDTVAAKIAELEGGSAAMLTSSGQAANFFAVFNIASCGDHVVASSSIYGGTFNLFNVTMRKMGIDFTFVSPDCTPEELNAAFKPNTKAVSARPSQIPP
;
A
#
# COMPACT_ATOMS: atom_id res chain seq x y z
N PRO A 1 25.64 -3.44 4.15
CA PRO A 1 25.59 -3.76 5.58
C PRO A 1 24.14 -3.72 6.09
N ILE A 2 23.84 -4.53 7.12
CA ILE A 2 22.55 -4.47 7.81
C ILE A 2 22.67 -3.45 8.96
N ILE A 3 21.80 -2.44 8.97
CA ILE A 3 21.76 -1.39 9.95
C ILE A 3 20.66 -1.67 10.97
N GLN A 4 21.05 -2.05 12.19
CA GLN A 4 20.15 -2.41 13.29
C GLN A 4 19.98 -1.28 14.30
N SER A 5 20.33 -0.06 13.93
CA SER A 5 20.15 1.10 14.81
C SER A 5 18.68 1.51 14.88
N THR A 6 18.18 1.81 16.07
CA THR A 6 16.84 2.39 16.27
C THR A 6 16.84 3.88 15.98
N THR A 7 17.89 4.58 16.41
CA THR A 7 18.07 6.02 16.25
C THR A 7 19.41 6.32 15.62
N PHE A 8 19.55 7.48 15.02
CA PHE A 8 20.75 7.95 14.37
C PHE A 8 21.25 9.22 15.04
N LYS A 9 22.58 9.36 15.16
CA LYS A 9 23.24 10.50 15.80
C LYS A 9 23.60 11.55 14.76
N TYR A 10 23.36 12.81 15.10
CA TYR A 10 23.80 13.97 14.34
C TYR A 10 24.84 14.76 15.15
N ALA A 11 25.62 15.58 14.48
CA ALA A 11 26.67 16.37 15.12
C ALA A 11 26.08 17.49 15.98
N THR A 12 25.00 18.11 15.51
CA THR A 12 24.30 19.21 16.20
C THR A 12 22.79 18.97 16.26
N SER A 13 22.11 19.68 17.15
CA SER A 13 20.64 19.71 17.21
C SER A 13 20.02 20.42 16.01
N GLU A 14 20.72 21.41 15.49
CA GLU A 14 20.31 22.15 14.29
C GLU A 14 20.26 21.23 13.04
N ASP A 15 21.27 20.37 12.88
CA ASP A 15 21.29 19.41 11.77
C ASP A 15 20.12 18.42 11.87
N MET A 16 19.77 17.98 13.07
CA MET A 16 18.61 17.12 13.28
C MET A 16 17.30 17.90 13.08
N GLY A 17 17.22 19.16 13.51
CA GLY A 17 16.06 20.04 13.32
C GLY A 17 15.66 20.15 11.87
N LYS A 18 16.61 20.33 10.98
CA LYS A 18 16.38 20.41 9.50
C LYS A 18 15.67 19.18 8.94
N LEU A 19 15.82 17.99 9.53
CA LEU A 19 15.10 16.79 9.11
C LEU A 19 13.62 16.88 9.49
N PHE A 20 13.29 17.42 10.66
CA PHE A 20 11.91 17.62 11.09
C PHE A 20 11.21 18.74 10.30
N ASP A 21 11.98 19.76 9.90
CA ASP A 21 11.50 20.86 9.07
C ASP A 21 11.44 20.49 7.56
N LEU A 22 11.85 19.27 7.19
CA LEU A 22 11.93 18.76 5.83
C LEU A 22 12.89 19.57 4.92
N GLU A 23 13.84 20.27 5.51
CA GLU A 23 14.88 21.04 4.81
C GLU A 23 16.09 20.19 4.42
N ALA A 24 16.24 19.02 5.04
CA ALA A 24 17.30 18.07 4.74
C ALA A 24 16.75 16.64 4.70
N SER A 25 17.41 15.77 3.95
CA SER A 25 17.14 14.33 3.92
C SER A 25 18.10 13.60 4.86
N GLY A 26 17.62 12.57 5.56
CA GLY A 26 18.45 11.75 6.43
C GLY A 26 17.64 10.81 7.31
N TYR A 27 18.35 9.97 8.04
CA TYR A 27 17.75 8.95 8.92
C TYR A 27 17.86 9.43 10.37
N PHE A 28 16.75 9.47 11.11
CA PHE A 28 16.77 9.78 12.53
C PHE A 28 16.11 8.71 13.39
N TYR A 29 15.14 7.97 12.86
CA TYR A 29 14.47 6.89 13.58
C TYR A 29 14.00 5.79 12.64
N THR A 30 14.33 4.54 12.95
CA THR A 30 14.09 3.37 12.08
C THR A 30 12.61 3.09 11.83
N ARG A 31 11.70 3.46 12.71
CA ARG A 31 10.25 3.34 12.47
C ARG A 31 9.81 4.12 11.22
N LEU A 32 10.47 5.22 10.92
CA LEU A 32 10.18 6.08 9.79
C LEU A 32 11.00 5.68 8.56
N GLN A 33 12.31 5.54 8.74
CA GLN A 33 13.25 5.22 7.66
C GLN A 33 14.46 4.47 8.19
N ASN A 34 14.96 3.52 7.38
CA ASN A 34 16.20 2.80 7.68
C ASN A 34 16.95 2.52 6.38
N PRO A 35 18.28 2.75 6.31
CA PRO A 35 19.05 2.54 5.08
C PRO A 35 18.94 1.12 4.51
N THR A 36 18.81 0.11 5.37
CA THR A 36 18.64 -1.28 4.94
C THR A 36 17.30 -1.47 4.23
N ASN A 37 16.23 -0.98 4.83
CA ASN A 37 14.89 -1.09 4.25
C ASN A 37 14.79 -0.30 2.94
N ASP A 38 15.33 0.90 2.89
CA ASP A 38 15.30 1.76 1.72
C ASP A 38 16.10 1.16 0.56
N THR A 39 17.24 0.52 0.85
CA THR A 39 18.02 -0.20 -0.17
C THR A 39 17.23 -1.35 -0.79
N VAL A 40 16.51 -2.12 0.03
CA VAL A 40 15.67 -3.24 -0.46
C VAL A 40 14.47 -2.69 -1.23
N ALA A 41 13.79 -1.66 -0.69
CA ALA A 41 12.65 -1.03 -1.34
C ALA A 41 13.01 -0.46 -2.71
N ALA A 42 14.12 0.28 -2.82
CA ALA A 42 14.62 0.82 -4.08
C ALA A 42 14.89 -0.28 -5.11
N LYS A 43 15.49 -1.39 -4.68
CA LYS A 43 15.77 -2.53 -5.57
C LYS A 43 14.50 -3.21 -6.07
N ILE A 44 13.48 -3.36 -5.21
CA ILE A 44 12.19 -3.92 -5.61
C ILE A 44 11.48 -2.97 -6.58
N ALA A 45 11.48 -1.66 -6.31
CA ALA A 45 10.92 -0.67 -7.21
C ALA A 45 11.54 -0.74 -8.61
N GLU A 46 12.87 -0.89 -8.69
CA GLU A 46 13.59 -1.03 -9.97
C GLU A 46 13.20 -2.32 -10.70
N LEU A 47 13.10 -3.46 -9.99
CA LEU A 47 12.71 -4.75 -10.57
C LEU A 47 11.28 -4.75 -11.11
N GLU A 48 10.37 -4.04 -10.45
CA GLU A 48 8.96 -3.94 -10.83
C GLU A 48 8.68 -2.76 -11.79
N GLY A 49 9.69 -1.96 -12.13
CA GLY A 49 9.52 -0.76 -12.96
C GLY A 49 8.69 0.33 -12.28
N GLY A 50 8.60 0.30 -10.95
CA GLY A 50 7.86 1.26 -10.14
C GLY A 50 8.69 2.50 -9.79
N SER A 51 8.03 3.60 -9.48
CA SER A 51 8.69 4.84 -9.04
C SER A 51 9.23 4.75 -7.61
N ALA A 52 8.62 3.94 -6.76
CA ALA A 52 9.02 3.70 -5.38
C ALA A 52 8.41 2.41 -4.83
N ALA A 53 8.94 1.91 -3.72
CA ALA A 53 8.36 0.79 -2.97
C ALA A 53 8.42 1.08 -1.47
N MET A 54 7.51 0.47 -0.72
CA MET A 54 7.49 0.50 0.74
C MET A 54 7.45 -0.91 1.28
N LEU A 55 8.32 -1.21 2.24
CA LEU A 55 8.32 -2.50 2.92
C LEU A 55 7.31 -2.50 4.07
N THR A 56 6.59 -3.59 4.23
CA THR A 56 5.64 -3.82 5.31
C THR A 56 5.94 -5.10 6.06
N SER A 57 5.38 -5.25 7.26
CA SER A 57 5.58 -6.42 8.11
C SER A 57 4.91 -7.71 7.59
N SER A 58 4.01 -7.60 6.62
CA SER A 58 3.30 -8.75 6.02
C SER A 58 2.63 -8.36 4.70
N GLY A 59 2.32 -9.35 3.85
CA GLY A 59 1.53 -9.14 2.64
C GLY A 59 0.13 -8.59 2.93
N GLN A 60 -0.49 -8.95 4.06
CA GLN A 60 -1.77 -8.37 4.47
C GLN A 60 -1.66 -6.89 4.83
N ALA A 61 -0.57 -6.48 5.47
CA ALA A 61 -0.30 -5.07 5.72
C ALA A 61 -0.09 -4.32 4.38
N ALA A 62 0.59 -4.94 3.41
CA ALA A 62 0.74 -4.35 2.07
C ALA A 62 -0.61 -4.14 1.39
N ASN A 63 -1.49 -5.15 1.38
CA ASN A 63 -2.84 -5.03 0.83
C ASN A 63 -3.68 -3.97 1.55
N PHE A 64 -3.56 -3.90 2.89
CA PHE A 64 -4.25 -2.89 3.68
C PHE A 64 -3.80 -1.48 3.28
N PHE A 65 -2.49 -1.21 3.31
CA PHE A 65 -1.96 0.11 3.00
C PHE A 65 -2.18 0.52 1.54
N ALA A 66 -2.12 -0.42 0.59
CA ALA A 66 -2.39 -0.13 -0.81
C ALA A 66 -3.80 0.44 -1.02
N VAL A 67 -4.80 -0.15 -0.37
CA VAL A 67 -6.19 0.33 -0.46
C VAL A 67 -6.42 1.55 0.43
N PHE A 68 -5.96 1.51 1.68
CA PHE A 68 -6.21 2.58 2.65
C PHE A 68 -5.54 3.91 2.29
N ASN A 69 -4.47 3.87 1.47
CA ASN A 69 -3.82 5.08 0.96
C ASN A 69 -4.67 5.86 -0.05
N ILE A 70 -5.56 5.19 -0.77
CA ILE A 70 -6.33 5.77 -1.88
C ILE A 70 -7.85 5.82 -1.63
N ALA A 71 -8.34 5.10 -0.63
CA ALA A 71 -9.75 5.04 -0.26
C ALA A 71 -9.96 5.43 1.20
N SER A 72 -10.97 6.25 1.43
CA SER A 72 -11.39 6.75 2.74
C SER A 72 -12.79 6.27 3.10
N CYS A 73 -13.27 6.61 4.30
CA CYS A 73 -14.67 6.36 4.68
C CYS A 73 -15.64 6.98 3.67
N GLY A 74 -16.58 6.18 3.19
CA GLY A 74 -17.54 6.57 2.15
C GLY A 74 -17.09 6.24 0.72
N ASP A 75 -15.84 5.79 0.52
CA ASP A 75 -15.35 5.38 -0.79
C ASP A 75 -15.68 3.91 -1.10
N HIS A 76 -15.54 3.56 -2.37
CA HIS A 76 -15.85 2.24 -2.89
C HIS A 76 -14.66 1.65 -3.67
N VAL A 77 -14.49 0.33 -3.58
CA VAL A 77 -13.47 -0.43 -4.31
C VAL A 77 -14.12 -1.65 -4.98
N VAL A 78 -13.80 -1.89 -6.23
CA VAL A 78 -14.13 -3.14 -6.92
C VAL A 78 -13.00 -4.13 -6.70
N ALA A 79 -13.29 -5.37 -6.33
CA ALA A 79 -12.28 -6.38 -6.09
C ALA A 79 -12.64 -7.71 -6.77
N SER A 80 -11.64 -8.47 -7.22
CA SER A 80 -11.88 -9.83 -7.68
C SER A 80 -12.33 -10.73 -6.54
N SER A 81 -13.30 -11.60 -6.78
CA SER A 81 -13.76 -12.61 -5.80
C SER A 81 -12.75 -13.75 -5.59
N SER A 82 -11.80 -13.93 -6.51
CA SER A 82 -10.79 -15.00 -6.46
C SER A 82 -9.46 -14.59 -5.84
N ILE A 83 -9.44 -13.52 -5.03
CA ILE A 83 -8.28 -13.12 -4.26
C ILE A 83 -8.06 -14.06 -3.07
N TYR A 84 -6.85 -14.02 -2.49
CA TYR A 84 -6.53 -14.79 -1.27
C TYR A 84 -7.58 -14.57 -0.18
N GLY A 85 -8.05 -15.66 0.45
CA GLY A 85 -9.15 -15.61 1.42
C GLY A 85 -8.92 -14.65 2.60
N GLY A 86 -7.68 -14.51 3.06
CA GLY A 86 -7.33 -13.51 4.07
C GLY A 86 -7.54 -12.07 3.57
N THR A 87 -7.21 -11.78 2.32
CA THR A 87 -7.44 -10.46 1.70
C THR A 87 -8.93 -10.22 1.44
N PHE A 88 -9.67 -11.26 1.01
CA PHE A 88 -11.12 -11.18 0.90
C PHE A 88 -11.75 -10.79 2.25
N ASN A 89 -11.34 -11.45 3.34
CA ASN A 89 -11.84 -11.13 4.67
C ASN A 89 -11.42 -9.73 5.15
N LEU A 90 -10.19 -9.31 4.85
CA LEU A 90 -9.71 -7.95 5.11
C LEU A 90 -10.63 -6.91 4.45
N PHE A 91 -10.95 -7.09 3.18
CA PHE A 91 -11.80 -6.17 2.41
C PHE A 91 -13.26 -6.25 2.85
N ASN A 92 -13.82 -7.47 2.89
CA ASN A 92 -15.25 -7.67 3.13
C ASN A 92 -15.69 -7.43 4.58
N VAL A 93 -14.79 -7.56 5.55
CA VAL A 93 -15.12 -7.40 6.97
C VAL A 93 -14.40 -6.22 7.60
N THR A 94 -13.06 -6.21 7.56
CA THR A 94 -12.28 -5.25 8.33
C THR A 94 -12.39 -3.84 7.75
N MET A 95 -12.18 -3.68 6.45
CA MET A 95 -12.23 -2.35 5.81
C MET A 95 -13.65 -1.81 5.69
N ARG A 96 -14.67 -2.68 5.61
CA ARG A 96 -16.08 -2.24 5.71
C ARG A 96 -16.40 -1.61 7.07
N LYS A 97 -15.80 -2.09 8.16
CA LYS A 97 -15.93 -1.44 9.48
C LYS A 97 -15.32 -0.04 9.51
N MET A 98 -14.39 0.25 8.61
CA MET A 98 -13.79 1.58 8.42
C MET A 98 -14.58 2.45 7.45
N GLY A 99 -15.73 1.97 6.97
CA GLY A 99 -16.61 2.70 6.05
C GLY A 99 -16.18 2.65 4.59
N ILE A 100 -15.25 1.79 4.19
CA ILE A 100 -14.87 1.56 2.79
C ILE A 100 -15.72 0.40 2.27
N ASP A 101 -16.51 0.65 1.21
CA ASP A 101 -17.38 -0.37 0.62
C ASP A 101 -16.68 -1.15 -0.50
N PHE A 102 -17.07 -2.40 -0.67
CA PHE A 102 -16.48 -3.30 -1.68
C PHE A 102 -17.55 -4.01 -2.49
N THR A 103 -17.38 -4.04 -3.82
CA THR A 103 -18.09 -4.94 -4.72
C THR A 103 -17.12 -5.98 -5.25
N PHE A 104 -17.47 -7.26 -5.09
CA PHE A 104 -16.67 -8.37 -5.60
C PHE A 104 -17.24 -8.85 -6.93
N VAL A 105 -16.36 -9.01 -7.92
CA VAL A 105 -16.68 -9.49 -9.26
C VAL A 105 -15.93 -10.79 -9.55
N SER A 106 -16.52 -11.65 -10.38
CA SER A 106 -15.81 -12.85 -10.88
C SER A 106 -14.60 -12.44 -11.71
N PRO A 107 -13.47 -13.17 -11.67
CA PRO A 107 -12.38 -12.96 -12.62
C PRO A 107 -12.82 -13.18 -14.07
N ASP A 108 -13.87 -13.98 -14.30
CA ASP A 108 -14.43 -14.30 -15.62
C ASP A 108 -15.65 -13.41 -15.94
N CYS A 109 -15.84 -12.29 -15.23
CA CYS A 109 -16.94 -11.37 -15.48
C CYS A 109 -16.80 -10.70 -16.86
N THR A 110 -17.94 -10.44 -17.50
CA THR A 110 -17.98 -9.69 -18.76
C THR A 110 -17.61 -8.21 -18.52
N PRO A 111 -17.19 -7.47 -19.56
CA PRO A 111 -16.97 -6.02 -19.43
C PRO A 111 -18.21 -5.28 -18.91
N GLU A 112 -19.40 -5.71 -19.27
CA GLU A 112 -20.67 -5.12 -18.84
C GLU A 112 -20.88 -5.34 -17.34
N GLU A 113 -20.62 -6.55 -16.84
CA GLU A 113 -20.71 -6.88 -15.40
C GLU A 113 -19.67 -6.10 -14.58
N LEU A 114 -18.44 -6.00 -15.11
CA LEU A 114 -17.41 -5.19 -14.48
C LEU A 114 -17.82 -3.71 -14.42
N ASN A 115 -18.32 -3.16 -15.52
CA ASN A 115 -18.77 -1.77 -15.57
C ASN A 115 -19.94 -1.51 -14.60
N ALA A 116 -20.87 -2.47 -14.47
CA ALA A 116 -22.00 -2.37 -13.54
C ALA A 116 -21.56 -2.37 -12.05
N ALA A 117 -20.37 -2.90 -11.74
CA ALA A 117 -19.81 -2.91 -10.40
C ALA A 117 -19.27 -1.54 -9.96
N PHE A 118 -18.98 -0.63 -10.90
CA PHE A 118 -18.49 0.72 -10.58
C PHE A 118 -19.60 1.62 -10.05
N LYS A 119 -19.26 2.40 -9.05
CA LYS A 119 -20.11 3.44 -8.43
C LYS A 119 -19.44 4.80 -8.62
N PRO A 120 -20.18 5.91 -8.47
CA PRO A 120 -19.58 7.26 -8.59
C PRO A 120 -18.42 7.54 -7.63
N ASN A 121 -18.39 6.83 -6.50
CA ASN A 121 -17.35 6.91 -5.46
C ASN A 121 -16.31 5.79 -5.53
N THR A 122 -16.23 5.05 -6.64
CA THR A 122 -15.21 4.00 -6.84
C THR A 122 -13.84 4.64 -7.02
N LYS A 123 -12.87 4.23 -6.20
CA LYS A 123 -11.50 4.75 -6.20
C LYS A 123 -10.48 3.78 -6.81
N ALA A 124 -10.76 2.49 -6.75
CA ALA A 124 -9.80 1.47 -7.19
C ALA A 124 -10.46 0.19 -7.68
N VAL A 125 -9.70 -0.56 -8.45
CA VAL A 125 -9.94 -1.98 -8.75
C VAL A 125 -8.78 -2.79 -8.19
N SER A 126 -9.07 -3.85 -7.44
CA SER A 126 -8.09 -4.76 -6.86
C SER A 126 -8.25 -6.17 -7.46
N ALA A 127 -7.26 -6.59 -8.23
CA ALA A 127 -7.20 -7.93 -8.81
C ALA A 127 -5.76 -8.43 -8.85
N ARG A 128 -5.57 -9.75 -9.00
CA ARG A 128 -4.24 -10.29 -9.29
C ARG A 128 -3.96 -10.18 -10.80
N PRO A 129 -2.71 -9.92 -11.22
CA PRO A 129 -2.37 -9.79 -12.64
C PRO A 129 -2.78 -10.99 -13.49
N SER A 130 -2.73 -12.22 -12.94
CA SER A 130 -3.17 -13.45 -13.61
C SER A 130 -4.71 -13.59 -13.75
N GLN A 131 -5.46 -12.63 -13.24
CA GLN A 131 -6.93 -12.63 -13.21
C GLN A 131 -7.52 -11.42 -13.96
N ILE A 132 -6.67 -10.60 -14.58
CA ILE A 132 -7.11 -9.52 -15.45
C ILE A 132 -7.20 -10.10 -16.87
N PRO A 133 -8.39 -10.13 -17.52
CA PRO A 133 -8.51 -10.53 -18.91
C PRO A 133 -7.62 -9.64 -19.79
N PRO A 134 -7.11 -10.18 -20.90
CA PRO A 134 -6.29 -9.41 -21.83
C PRO A 134 -7.06 -8.28 -22.52
#